data_e605d4469cef04d1b9e849176b808229
#
_entry.id   e605d4469cef04d1b9e849176b808229
#
_cell.length_a   1.000
_cell.length_b   1.000
_cell.length_c   1.000
_cell.angle_alpha   90.00
_cell.angle_beta   90.00
_cell.angle_gamma   90.00
#
_symmetry.space_group_name_H-M   'P 1'
#
loop_
_entity.id
_entity.type
_entity.pdbx_description
1 polymer ?
#
loop_
_entity_poly.entity_id
_entity_poly.type
_entity_poly.pdbx_seq_one_letter_code
_entity_poly.pdbx_strand_id
1 'polypeptide(L)'
;VPLRRQLIVRSIAVAAALASGAPGLAFAQAKLKVAAVYTVPFEQQWVGRIHKALKAAEARGEIEYKATENVANADYERVMREYAQAGNQLILGEVFGVEAAARKVAKDFPKTAFLMGSSLKPQAPNFSVFDNYIQEPAYLSGMVAGGMTKSNRIGMVGGFPIPEVNRLMNAFMAGAKETNPKVEFSVSFINSWFDPPKAKEAAFAMIDKGADVMYAERFGVSDAAKEKGKLAIGNVIDTQDKYPDTVVASALWNFEPSADRAIKLVKEGKFTAEDYGVYSHMKHKGSELAPLGTFEKKIPADIMSKVKAKQADILAGKFTVKVDDSQPKSTAK
;
A
#
# COMPACT_ATOMS: atom_id res chain seq x y z
N VAL A 1 -80.81 -63.57 -12.97
CA VAL A 1 -81.57 -62.43 -12.38
C VAL A 1 -81.30 -62.45 -10.90
N PRO A 2 -80.99 -61.35 -10.12
CA PRO A 2 -80.79 -59.96 -10.42
C PRO A 2 -79.44 -59.37 -9.89
N LEU A 3 -79.26 -58.15 -10.38
CA LEU A 3 -78.17 -57.20 -9.97
C LEU A 3 -78.05 -56.96 -8.45
N ARG A 4 -76.85 -56.78 -7.96
CA ARG A 4 -76.54 -55.92 -6.77
C ARG A 4 -75.39 -55.00 -7.11
N ARG A 5 -75.69 -53.67 -6.98
CA ARG A 5 -74.77 -52.58 -7.01
C ARG A 5 -73.94 -52.60 -5.68
N GLN A 6 -72.62 -52.50 -5.78
CA GLN A 6 -71.81 -52.16 -4.65
C GLN A 6 -71.14 -50.80 -4.88
N LEU A 7 -71.39 -49.91 -3.96
CA LEU A 7 -70.74 -48.59 -3.83
C LEU A 7 -69.27 -48.77 -3.43
N ILE A 8 -68.42 -48.17 -4.22
CA ILE A 8 -67.01 -48.02 -3.89
C ILE A 8 -66.81 -46.67 -3.18
N VAL A 9 -66.52 -46.71 -1.90
CA VAL A 9 -66.09 -45.58 -1.11
C VAL A 9 -64.58 -45.33 -1.39
N ARG A 10 -64.28 -44.22 -2.04
CA ARG A 10 -62.88 -43.80 -2.23
C ARG A 10 -62.40 -43.07 -1.00
N SER A 11 -61.51 -43.69 -0.25
CA SER A 11 -60.73 -43.10 0.84
C SER A 11 -59.55 -42.36 0.20
N ILE A 12 -59.52 -41.02 0.27
CA ILE A 12 -58.38 -40.20 -0.09
C ILE A 12 -57.44 -40.17 1.13
N ALA A 13 -56.35 -40.88 1.01
CA ALA A 13 -55.23 -40.74 1.95
C ALA A 13 -54.39 -39.53 1.55
N VAL A 14 -54.43 -38.47 2.37
CA VAL A 14 -53.55 -37.32 2.24
C VAL A 14 -52.20 -37.72 2.87
N ALA A 15 -51.20 -37.99 2.02
CA ALA A 15 -49.82 -38.17 2.46
C ALA A 15 -49.20 -36.77 2.70
N ALA A 16 -49.11 -36.35 3.96
CA ALA A 16 -48.33 -35.21 4.37
C ALA A 16 -46.82 -35.54 4.26
N ALA A 17 -46.16 -35.10 3.18
CA ALA A 17 -44.72 -35.16 3.08
C ALA A 17 -44.11 -34.13 4.01
N LEU A 18 -43.60 -34.59 5.15
CA LEU A 18 -42.68 -33.84 5.98
C LEU A 18 -41.36 -33.66 5.21
N ALA A 19 -41.21 -32.52 4.58
CA ALA A 19 -39.91 -32.05 4.07
C ALA A 19 -39.03 -31.70 5.27
N SER A 20 -38.31 -32.71 5.79
CA SER A 20 -37.18 -32.49 6.68
C SER A 20 -36.08 -31.75 5.91
N GLY A 21 -36.07 -30.41 6.03
CA GLY A 21 -34.97 -29.57 5.59
C GLY A 21 -33.73 -30.01 6.36
N ALA A 22 -32.88 -30.83 5.73
CA ALA A 22 -31.53 -31.04 6.21
C ALA A 22 -30.83 -29.65 6.21
N PRO A 23 -30.26 -29.20 7.33
CA PRO A 23 -29.43 -28.02 7.30
C PRO A 23 -28.29 -28.31 6.35
N GLY A 24 -28.23 -27.59 5.22
CA GLY A 24 -27.11 -27.67 4.30
C GLY A 24 -25.85 -27.44 5.10
N LEU A 25 -25.01 -28.45 5.21
CA LEU A 25 -23.66 -28.31 5.70
C LEU A 25 -22.98 -27.34 4.75
N ALA A 26 -22.97 -26.06 5.12
CA ALA A 26 -22.11 -25.06 4.51
C ALA A 26 -20.68 -25.58 4.76
N PHE A 27 -20.11 -26.28 3.80
CA PHE A 27 -18.69 -26.58 3.82
C PHE A 27 -17.99 -25.22 3.92
N ALA A 28 -17.47 -24.90 5.09
CA ALA A 28 -16.62 -23.74 5.25
C ALA A 28 -15.49 -23.90 4.23
N GLN A 29 -15.50 -23.05 3.21
CA GLN A 29 -14.47 -23.07 2.19
C GLN A 29 -13.12 -22.94 2.90
N ALA A 30 -12.22 -23.90 2.69
CA ALA A 30 -10.92 -23.90 3.35
C ALA A 30 -10.23 -22.55 3.10
N LYS A 31 -9.74 -21.94 4.18
CA LYS A 31 -9.06 -20.64 4.09
C LYS A 31 -7.84 -20.77 3.17
N LEU A 32 -7.63 -19.76 2.33
CA LEU A 32 -6.45 -19.71 1.48
C LEU A 32 -5.20 -19.55 2.36
N LYS A 33 -4.20 -20.41 2.18
CA LYS A 33 -2.91 -20.27 2.87
C LYS A 33 -2.05 -19.21 2.20
N VAL A 34 -1.75 -18.16 2.92
CA VAL A 34 -0.98 -17.01 2.45
C VAL A 34 0.25 -16.81 3.34
N ALA A 35 1.41 -16.62 2.72
CA ALA A 35 2.61 -16.28 3.43
C ALA A 35 3.21 -14.97 2.94
N ALA A 36 4.05 -14.32 3.76
CA ALA A 36 4.84 -13.18 3.34
C ALA A 36 6.27 -13.24 3.89
N VAL A 37 7.21 -12.70 3.10
CA VAL A 37 8.64 -12.65 3.43
C VAL A 37 9.10 -11.21 3.32
N TYR A 38 9.62 -10.65 4.41
CA TYR A 38 10.06 -9.26 4.49
C TYR A 38 11.51 -9.15 4.95
N THR A 39 12.28 -8.27 4.31
CA THR A 39 13.69 -8.03 4.66
C THR A 39 13.86 -7.01 5.80
N VAL A 40 12.78 -6.33 6.15
CA VAL A 40 12.71 -5.29 7.20
C VAL A 40 11.61 -5.63 8.22
N PRO A 41 11.57 -4.97 9.40
CA PRO A 41 10.55 -5.22 10.40
C PRO A 41 9.18 -4.69 9.95
N PHE A 42 8.10 -5.22 10.56
CA PHE A 42 6.72 -4.80 10.31
C PHE A 42 6.47 -3.32 10.65
N GLU A 43 7.29 -2.71 11.50
CA GLU A 43 7.24 -1.28 11.81
C GLU A 43 7.59 -0.39 10.62
N GLN A 44 8.36 -0.90 9.65
CA GLN A 44 8.67 -0.15 8.44
C GLN A 44 7.37 0.11 7.66
N GLN A 45 7.11 1.38 7.31
CA GLN A 45 5.79 1.82 6.85
C GLN A 45 5.28 1.08 5.60
N TRP A 46 6.15 0.81 4.61
CA TRP A 46 5.76 0.15 3.37
C TRP A 46 5.37 -1.32 3.60
N VAL A 47 6.22 -2.06 4.31
CA VAL A 47 5.95 -3.46 4.69
C VAL A 47 4.76 -3.53 5.67
N GLY A 48 4.67 -2.61 6.62
CA GLY A 48 3.57 -2.52 7.57
C GLY A 48 2.20 -2.37 6.89
N ARG A 49 2.12 -1.66 5.75
CA ARG A 49 0.85 -1.55 5.00
C ARG A 49 0.44 -2.86 4.37
N ILE A 50 1.37 -3.63 3.81
CA ILE A 50 1.08 -4.96 3.27
C ILE A 50 0.63 -5.88 4.39
N HIS A 51 1.39 -5.92 5.49
CA HIS A 51 1.08 -6.73 6.67
C HIS A 51 -0.32 -6.41 7.20
N LYS A 52 -0.66 -5.13 7.35
CA LYS A 52 -1.99 -4.68 7.80
C LYS A 52 -3.12 -5.16 6.89
N ALA A 53 -2.96 -5.05 5.56
CA ALA A 53 -3.96 -5.49 4.60
C ALA A 53 -4.20 -7.01 4.67
N LEU A 54 -3.13 -7.81 4.81
CA LEU A 54 -3.24 -9.25 4.95
C LEU A 54 -3.83 -9.67 6.31
N LYS A 55 -3.50 -8.98 7.39
CA LYS A 55 -4.14 -9.18 8.70
C LYS A 55 -5.64 -8.84 8.67
N ALA A 56 -6.04 -7.82 7.91
CA ALA A 56 -7.45 -7.51 7.70
C ALA A 56 -8.18 -8.63 6.94
N ALA A 57 -7.57 -9.19 5.89
CA ALA A 57 -8.12 -10.33 5.16
C ALA A 57 -8.21 -11.59 6.05
N GLU A 58 -7.23 -11.83 6.92
CA GLU A 58 -7.26 -12.91 7.91
C GLU A 58 -8.40 -12.71 8.92
N ALA A 59 -8.59 -11.51 9.44
CA ALA A 59 -9.67 -11.17 10.36
C ALA A 59 -11.06 -11.36 9.74
N ARG A 60 -11.20 -11.13 8.42
CA ARG A 60 -12.42 -11.45 7.66
C ARG A 60 -12.63 -12.96 7.44
N GLY A 61 -11.67 -13.80 7.86
CA GLY A 61 -11.73 -15.26 7.70
C GLY A 61 -11.41 -15.76 6.29
N GLU A 62 -10.88 -14.93 5.41
CA GLU A 62 -10.63 -15.24 4.01
C GLU A 62 -9.35 -16.04 3.79
N ILE A 63 -8.35 -15.84 4.63
CA ILE A 63 -7.02 -16.43 4.54
C ILE A 63 -6.54 -16.97 5.90
N GLU A 64 -5.55 -17.87 5.86
CA GLU A 64 -4.64 -18.19 6.95
C GLU A 64 -3.31 -17.53 6.63
N TYR A 65 -2.88 -16.55 7.42
CA TYR A 65 -1.74 -15.71 7.12
C TYR A 65 -0.55 -15.97 8.04
N LYS A 66 0.63 -16.18 7.45
CA LYS A 66 1.92 -16.28 8.15
C LYS A 66 2.92 -15.31 7.51
N ALA A 67 3.83 -14.78 8.32
CA ALA A 67 4.89 -13.92 7.81
C ALA A 67 6.19 -14.09 8.58
N THR A 68 7.30 -13.84 7.90
CA THR A 68 8.63 -13.73 8.49
C THR A 68 9.21 -12.38 8.10
N GLU A 69 9.64 -11.62 9.10
CA GLU A 69 10.28 -10.31 8.95
C GLU A 69 11.78 -10.37 9.26
N ASN A 70 12.52 -9.31 8.92
CA ASN A 70 13.98 -9.21 9.13
C ASN A 70 14.77 -10.35 8.48
N VAL A 71 14.27 -10.87 7.35
CA VAL A 71 14.96 -11.93 6.61
C VAL A 71 16.15 -11.32 5.87
N ALA A 72 17.34 -11.79 6.18
CA ALA A 72 18.54 -11.37 5.46
C ALA A 72 18.45 -11.76 3.97
N ASN A 73 19.01 -10.93 3.08
CA ASN A 73 18.96 -11.18 1.64
C ASN A 73 19.50 -12.58 1.26
N ALA A 74 20.53 -13.08 1.96
CA ALA A 74 21.08 -14.41 1.73
C ALA A 74 20.12 -15.56 2.09
N ASP A 75 19.20 -15.34 3.02
CA ASP A 75 18.20 -16.32 3.47
C ASP A 75 16.89 -16.25 2.74
N TYR A 76 16.64 -15.19 1.96
CA TYR A 76 15.34 -14.90 1.36
C TYR A 76 14.84 -16.03 0.46
N GLU A 77 15.72 -16.58 -0.42
CA GLU A 77 15.39 -17.73 -1.28
C GLU A 77 14.94 -18.94 -0.46
N ARG A 78 15.67 -19.25 0.62
CA ARG A 78 15.36 -20.39 1.49
C ARG A 78 13.99 -20.24 2.16
N VAL A 79 13.73 -19.10 2.80
CA VAL A 79 12.46 -18.83 3.48
C VAL A 79 11.28 -18.86 2.51
N MET A 80 11.44 -18.27 1.33
CA MET A 80 10.40 -18.27 0.30
C MET A 80 10.09 -19.69 -0.19
N ARG A 81 11.13 -20.55 -0.36
CA ARG A 81 10.96 -21.99 -0.70
C ARG A 81 10.25 -22.77 0.40
N GLU A 82 10.60 -22.55 1.64
CA GLU A 82 9.97 -23.20 2.80
C GLU A 82 8.47 -22.91 2.81
N TYR A 83 8.06 -21.67 2.59
CA TYR A 83 6.65 -21.32 2.50
C TYR A 83 5.94 -21.98 1.30
N ALA A 84 6.58 -22.03 0.14
CA ALA A 84 6.02 -22.70 -1.02
C ALA A 84 5.87 -24.22 -0.79
N GLN A 85 6.87 -24.87 -0.21
CA GLN A 85 6.85 -26.29 0.16
C GLN A 85 5.80 -26.61 1.24
N ALA A 86 5.54 -25.69 2.16
CA ALA A 86 4.49 -25.81 3.16
C ALA A 86 3.07 -25.66 2.61
N GLY A 87 2.94 -25.52 1.27
CA GLY A 87 1.65 -25.48 0.58
C GLY A 87 0.93 -24.13 0.69
N ASN A 88 1.67 -23.03 0.91
CA ASN A 88 1.08 -21.71 0.75
C ASN A 88 0.73 -21.46 -0.71
N GLN A 89 -0.48 -21.00 -0.96
CA GLN A 89 -1.04 -20.84 -2.30
C GLN A 89 -0.74 -19.46 -2.89
N LEU A 90 -0.50 -18.47 -2.00
CA LEU A 90 -0.09 -17.12 -2.34
C LEU A 90 1.06 -16.70 -1.43
N ILE A 91 2.15 -16.22 -2.01
CA ILE A 91 3.31 -15.70 -1.29
C ILE A 91 3.54 -14.26 -1.70
N LEU A 92 3.66 -13.37 -0.71
CA LEU A 92 3.94 -11.96 -0.90
C LEU A 92 5.32 -11.60 -0.31
N GLY A 93 5.82 -10.44 -0.68
CA GLY A 93 7.04 -9.87 -0.11
C GLY A 93 7.54 -8.68 -0.93
N GLU A 94 8.72 -8.17 -0.57
CA GLU A 94 9.44 -7.22 -1.38
C GLU A 94 10.77 -7.84 -1.85
N VAL A 95 11.14 -7.60 -3.11
CA VAL A 95 12.28 -8.27 -3.73
C VAL A 95 13.31 -7.33 -4.36
N PHE A 96 13.25 -6.04 -4.05
CA PHE A 96 14.14 -5.01 -4.62
C PHE A 96 15.63 -5.35 -4.50
N GLY A 97 16.04 -6.06 -3.44
CA GLY A 97 17.42 -6.51 -3.24
C GLY A 97 17.67 -7.99 -3.57
N VAL A 98 16.64 -8.78 -3.91
CA VAL A 98 16.70 -10.26 -4.05
C VAL A 98 15.94 -10.79 -5.26
N GLU A 99 15.71 -9.95 -6.24
CA GLU A 99 14.85 -10.18 -7.40
C GLU A 99 15.14 -11.52 -8.12
N ALA A 100 16.42 -11.81 -8.42
CA ALA A 100 16.80 -13.01 -9.15
C ALA A 100 16.49 -14.30 -8.37
N ALA A 101 16.71 -14.30 -7.06
CA ALA A 101 16.42 -15.43 -6.18
C ALA A 101 14.91 -15.70 -6.11
N ALA A 102 14.11 -14.66 -5.91
CA ALA A 102 12.65 -14.78 -5.84
C ALA A 102 12.04 -15.32 -7.15
N ARG A 103 12.51 -14.82 -8.30
CA ARG A 103 12.05 -15.29 -9.61
C ARG A 103 12.43 -16.73 -9.91
N LYS A 104 13.56 -17.20 -9.42
CA LYS A 104 13.96 -18.60 -9.50
C LYS A 104 13.01 -19.48 -8.69
N VAL A 105 12.67 -19.09 -7.45
CA VAL A 105 11.67 -19.81 -6.65
C VAL A 105 10.34 -19.91 -7.37
N ALA A 106 9.86 -18.82 -7.94
CA ALA A 106 8.58 -18.83 -8.66
C ALA A 106 8.55 -19.82 -9.85
N LYS A 107 9.66 -19.98 -10.57
CA LYS A 107 9.80 -20.99 -11.64
C LYS A 107 9.73 -22.42 -11.11
N ASP A 108 10.34 -22.67 -9.95
CA ASP A 108 10.37 -24.01 -9.34
C ASP A 108 9.01 -24.41 -8.72
N PHE A 109 8.16 -23.41 -8.41
CA PHE A 109 6.81 -23.61 -7.83
C PHE A 109 5.69 -23.01 -8.69
N PRO A 110 5.45 -23.55 -9.91
CA PRO A 110 4.53 -22.93 -10.88
C PRO A 110 3.06 -22.94 -10.46
N LYS A 111 2.70 -23.70 -9.43
CA LYS A 111 1.33 -23.77 -8.87
C LYS A 111 1.10 -22.79 -7.71
N THR A 112 2.16 -22.17 -7.18
CA THR A 112 2.09 -21.14 -6.15
C THR A 112 2.04 -19.77 -6.81
N ALA A 113 1.12 -18.92 -6.38
CA ALA A 113 1.03 -17.53 -6.81
C ALA A 113 2.03 -16.68 -6.03
N PHE A 114 2.73 -15.80 -6.71
CA PHE A 114 3.67 -14.86 -6.11
C PHE A 114 3.25 -13.43 -6.47
N LEU A 115 3.08 -12.58 -5.46
CA LEU A 115 2.79 -11.16 -5.61
C LEU A 115 3.88 -10.37 -4.89
N MET A 116 4.84 -9.81 -5.63
CA MET A 116 6.08 -9.27 -5.08
C MET A 116 6.25 -7.78 -5.37
N GLY A 117 6.67 -7.04 -4.35
CA GLY A 117 7.11 -5.66 -4.50
C GLY A 117 8.37 -5.59 -5.36
N SER A 118 8.26 -5.03 -6.55
CA SER A 118 9.33 -5.01 -7.56
C SER A 118 9.13 -3.86 -8.53
N SER A 119 10.23 -3.27 -9.00
CA SER A 119 10.24 -2.30 -10.12
C SER A 119 10.38 -2.97 -11.50
N LEU A 120 10.48 -4.30 -11.57
CA LEU A 120 10.60 -5.05 -12.81
C LEU A 120 9.23 -5.56 -13.29
N LYS A 121 9.19 -6.02 -14.55
CA LYS A 121 7.96 -6.57 -15.15
C LYS A 121 7.55 -7.91 -14.52
N PRO A 122 6.26 -8.27 -14.54
CA PRO A 122 5.79 -9.60 -14.15
C PRO A 122 6.49 -10.72 -14.92
N GLN A 123 6.51 -11.94 -14.35
CA GLN A 123 7.06 -13.13 -14.98
C GLN A 123 6.01 -14.25 -15.02
N ALA A 124 5.60 -14.64 -16.21
CA ALA A 124 4.67 -15.75 -16.39
C ALA A 124 5.25 -17.08 -15.84
N PRO A 125 4.39 -17.99 -15.33
CA PRO A 125 2.93 -17.86 -15.30
C PRO A 125 2.40 -17.23 -14.01
N ASN A 126 3.17 -17.12 -12.93
CA ASN A 126 2.72 -17.01 -11.55
C ASN A 126 3.39 -15.92 -10.72
N PHE A 127 4.28 -15.10 -11.29
CA PHE A 127 4.97 -14.02 -10.58
C PHE A 127 4.41 -12.66 -11.01
N SER A 128 3.47 -12.16 -10.23
CA SER A 128 2.96 -10.80 -10.33
C SER A 128 3.84 -9.83 -9.56
N VAL A 129 3.81 -8.59 -9.96
CA VAL A 129 4.53 -7.52 -9.28
C VAL A 129 3.56 -6.44 -8.81
N PHE A 130 3.97 -5.67 -7.82
CA PHE A 130 3.31 -4.44 -7.42
C PHE A 130 4.35 -3.41 -7.00
N ASP A 131 3.93 -2.17 -7.00
CA ASP A 131 4.69 -1.06 -6.47
C ASP A 131 3.69 -0.01 -5.94
N ASN A 132 4.12 0.89 -5.06
CA ASN A 132 3.24 1.92 -4.53
C ASN A 132 3.22 3.14 -5.44
N TYR A 133 2.43 3.10 -6.52
CA TYR A 133 2.19 4.26 -7.38
C TYR A 133 1.26 5.27 -6.68
N ILE A 134 1.76 5.87 -5.59
CA ILE A 134 1.05 6.89 -4.79
C ILE A 134 1.52 8.31 -5.09
N GLN A 135 2.03 8.55 -6.28
CA GLN A 135 2.45 9.88 -6.73
C GLN A 135 1.29 10.90 -6.72
N GLU A 136 0.04 10.46 -6.85
CA GLU A 136 -1.14 11.33 -6.81
C GLU A 136 -1.31 12.02 -5.44
N PRO A 137 -1.43 11.31 -4.31
CA PRO A 137 -1.47 11.94 -3.00
C PRO A 137 -0.11 12.56 -2.60
N ALA A 138 1.03 12.08 -3.10
CA ALA A 138 2.31 12.73 -2.89
C ALA A 138 2.33 14.13 -3.50
N TYR A 139 1.80 14.30 -4.72
CA TYR A 139 1.62 15.59 -5.36
C TYR A 139 0.72 16.52 -4.53
N LEU A 140 -0.44 16.04 -4.09
CA LEU A 140 -1.38 16.81 -3.27
C LEU A 140 -0.75 17.24 -1.93
N SER A 141 -0.01 16.34 -1.28
CA SER A 141 0.71 16.67 -0.04
C SER A 141 1.84 17.68 -0.30
N GLY A 142 2.46 17.64 -1.47
CA GLY A 142 3.40 18.64 -1.94
C GLY A 142 2.75 20.01 -2.08
N MET A 143 1.54 20.10 -2.65
CA MET A 143 0.78 21.35 -2.74
C MET A 143 0.52 21.95 -1.35
N VAL A 144 0.19 21.11 -0.37
CA VAL A 144 0.04 21.55 1.02
C VAL A 144 1.37 22.08 1.57
N ALA A 145 2.47 21.35 1.37
CA ALA A 145 3.80 21.74 1.85
C ALA A 145 4.27 23.07 1.26
N GLY A 146 4.06 23.28 -0.04
CA GLY A 146 4.40 24.54 -0.72
C GLY A 146 3.62 25.73 -0.16
N GLY A 147 2.35 25.53 0.21
CA GLY A 147 1.52 26.55 0.84
C GLY A 147 1.83 26.81 2.31
N MET A 148 2.48 25.86 3.01
CA MET A 148 2.76 25.93 4.44
C MET A 148 4.18 26.41 4.76
N THR A 149 5.15 26.23 3.85
CA THR A 149 6.52 26.70 4.08
C THR A 149 6.58 28.23 4.15
N LYS A 150 7.34 28.74 5.12
CA LYS A 150 7.63 30.17 5.32
C LYS A 150 9.03 30.53 4.82
N SER A 151 9.95 29.58 4.90
CA SER A 151 11.34 29.78 4.46
C SER A 151 11.52 29.56 2.95
N ASN A 152 10.54 29.00 2.25
CA ASN A 152 10.63 28.44 0.91
C ASN A 152 11.67 27.30 0.78
N ARG A 153 12.03 26.66 1.89
CA ARG A 153 12.99 25.55 1.91
C ARG A 153 12.35 24.31 2.48
N ILE A 154 12.33 23.25 1.68
CA ILE A 154 11.79 21.93 2.03
C ILE A 154 12.92 20.91 2.01
N GLY A 155 13.07 20.17 3.12
CA GLY A 155 14.01 19.04 3.21
C GLY A 155 13.31 17.73 2.85
N MET A 156 14.02 16.84 2.16
CA MET A 156 13.50 15.55 1.73
C MET A 156 14.50 14.44 2.02
N VAL A 157 14.10 13.46 2.81
CA VAL A 157 14.97 12.33 3.18
C VAL A 157 14.34 11.03 2.66
N GLY A 158 15.00 10.40 1.68
CA GLY A 158 14.59 9.14 1.09
C GLY A 158 15.47 7.95 1.53
N GLY A 159 14.99 6.73 1.30
CA GLY A 159 15.72 5.49 1.58
C GLY A 159 16.84 5.25 0.58
N PHE A 160 16.50 4.83 -0.61
CA PHE A 160 17.39 4.61 -1.76
C PHE A 160 16.86 5.35 -2.99
N PRO A 161 17.73 5.80 -3.91
CA PRO A 161 17.31 6.47 -5.14
C PRO A 161 16.84 5.48 -6.21
N ILE A 162 15.82 4.70 -5.89
CA ILE A 162 15.17 3.76 -6.84
C ILE A 162 13.89 4.37 -7.42
N PRO A 163 13.37 3.85 -8.55
CA PRO A 163 12.17 4.37 -9.20
C PRO A 163 10.99 4.61 -8.27
N GLU A 164 10.74 3.68 -7.35
CA GLU A 164 9.65 3.76 -6.36
C GLU A 164 9.75 5.04 -5.51
N VAL A 165 10.90 5.29 -4.89
CA VAL A 165 11.13 6.47 -4.04
C VAL A 165 11.21 7.75 -4.87
N ASN A 166 11.89 7.69 -6.01
CA ASN A 166 12.12 8.86 -6.87
C ASN A 166 10.81 9.47 -7.37
N ARG A 167 9.86 8.64 -7.85
CA ARG A 167 8.58 9.13 -8.37
C ARG A 167 7.76 9.87 -7.35
N LEU A 168 7.79 9.43 -6.09
CA LEU A 168 7.05 10.07 -5.00
C LEU A 168 7.67 11.42 -4.65
N MET A 169 8.99 11.47 -4.52
CA MET A 169 9.72 12.70 -4.25
C MET A 169 9.56 13.72 -5.38
N ASN A 170 9.64 13.30 -6.64
CA ASN A 170 9.44 14.18 -7.81
C ASN A 170 8.00 14.70 -7.88
N ALA A 171 6.99 13.86 -7.63
CA ALA A 171 5.59 14.29 -7.60
C ALA A 171 5.34 15.29 -6.47
N PHE A 172 5.88 15.04 -5.29
CA PHE A 172 5.82 15.98 -4.17
C PHE A 172 6.45 17.33 -4.52
N MET A 173 7.66 17.34 -5.12
CA MET A 173 8.34 18.56 -5.55
C MET A 173 7.50 19.34 -6.57
N ALA A 174 6.89 18.65 -7.53
CA ALA A 174 6.02 19.27 -8.53
C ALA A 174 4.77 19.91 -7.90
N GLY A 175 4.11 19.20 -6.96
CA GLY A 175 2.98 19.74 -6.22
C GLY A 175 3.34 20.95 -5.36
N ALA A 176 4.48 20.93 -4.67
CA ALA A 176 4.95 22.05 -3.88
C ALA A 176 5.21 23.30 -4.73
N LYS A 177 5.82 23.12 -5.91
CA LYS A 177 6.06 24.23 -6.85
C LYS A 177 4.79 24.77 -7.48
N GLU A 178 3.72 23.98 -7.62
CA GLU A 178 2.45 24.48 -8.14
C GLU A 178 1.83 25.55 -7.22
N THR A 179 1.93 25.36 -5.90
CA THR A 179 1.40 26.31 -4.92
C THR A 179 2.40 27.40 -4.52
N ASN A 180 3.70 27.09 -4.62
CA ASN A 180 4.78 28.02 -4.30
C ASN A 180 5.98 27.84 -5.25
N PRO A 181 6.05 28.58 -6.38
CA PRO A 181 7.14 28.45 -7.35
C PRO A 181 8.55 28.78 -6.80
N LYS A 182 8.63 29.45 -5.62
CA LYS A 182 9.91 29.84 -5.01
C LYS A 182 10.53 28.73 -4.17
N VAL A 183 9.84 27.62 -3.95
CA VAL A 183 10.35 26.54 -3.10
C VAL A 183 11.65 25.95 -3.66
N GLU A 184 12.63 25.84 -2.78
CA GLU A 184 13.89 25.12 -2.98
C GLU A 184 13.89 23.82 -2.17
N PHE A 185 14.54 22.80 -2.67
CA PHE A 185 14.59 21.49 -2.06
C PHE A 185 16.01 21.08 -1.69
N SER A 186 16.17 20.53 -0.49
CA SER A 186 17.35 19.75 -0.08
C SER A 186 16.98 18.27 -0.11
N VAL A 187 17.70 17.46 -0.86
CA VAL A 187 17.42 16.03 -1.03
C VAL A 187 18.59 15.20 -0.52
N SER A 188 18.31 14.16 0.26
CA SER A 188 19.30 13.17 0.73
C SER A 188 18.71 11.77 0.74
N PHE A 189 19.55 10.78 0.46
CA PHE A 189 19.22 9.36 0.60
C PHE A 189 20.11 8.74 1.67
N ILE A 190 19.49 8.00 2.59
CA ILE A 190 20.22 7.41 3.72
C ILE A 190 20.83 6.05 3.39
N ASN A 191 20.53 5.49 2.22
CA ASN A 191 20.96 4.15 1.80
C ASN A 191 20.59 3.06 2.83
N SER A 192 19.38 3.15 3.36
CA SER A 192 18.77 2.15 4.24
C SER A 192 17.25 2.18 4.09
N TRP A 193 16.62 1.01 4.19
CA TRP A 193 15.17 0.92 4.21
C TRP A 193 14.57 1.18 5.59
N PHE A 194 15.36 0.94 6.66
CA PHE A 194 14.90 1.18 8.02
C PHE A 194 16.08 1.55 8.94
N ASP A 195 16.31 2.85 9.06
CA ASP A 195 17.33 3.45 9.95
C ASP A 195 16.83 4.83 10.43
N PRO A 196 15.86 4.85 11.39
CA PRO A 196 15.31 6.10 11.90
C PRO A 196 16.34 7.08 12.47
N PRO A 197 17.39 6.64 13.21
CA PRO A 197 18.44 7.56 13.67
C PRO A 197 19.16 8.29 12.53
N LYS A 198 19.56 7.55 11.49
CA LYS A 198 20.26 8.14 10.32
C LYS A 198 19.36 9.11 9.53
N ALA A 199 18.06 8.76 9.38
CA ALA A 199 17.10 9.64 8.74
C ALA A 199 16.88 10.94 9.55
N LYS A 200 16.85 10.83 10.88
CA LYS A 200 16.74 11.96 11.80
C LYS A 200 17.94 12.91 11.70
N GLU A 201 19.16 12.37 11.66
CA GLU A 201 20.39 13.16 11.47
C GLU A 201 20.37 13.91 10.13
N ALA A 202 20.00 13.23 9.04
CA ALA A 202 19.88 13.85 7.72
C ALA A 202 18.85 15.00 7.73
N ALA A 203 17.71 14.81 8.42
CA ALA A 203 16.69 15.84 8.57
C ALA A 203 17.19 17.03 9.39
N PHE A 204 17.90 16.82 10.50
CA PHE A 204 18.51 17.90 11.28
C PHE A 204 19.46 18.75 10.44
N ALA A 205 20.33 18.12 9.65
CA ALA A 205 21.25 18.86 8.79
C ALA A 205 20.53 19.78 7.77
N MET A 206 19.35 19.38 7.29
CA MET A 206 18.53 20.20 6.39
C MET A 206 17.80 21.33 7.14
N ILE A 207 17.27 21.03 8.32
CA ILE A 207 16.59 22.01 9.17
C ILE A 207 17.58 23.11 9.61
N ASP A 208 18.78 22.74 10.00
CA ASP A 208 19.83 23.69 10.40
C ASP A 208 20.27 24.60 9.23
N LYS A 209 20.06 24.16 7.98
CA LYS A 209 20.23 24.96 6.75
C LYS A 209 18.98 25.74 6.34
N GLY A 210 17.95 25.76 7.19
CA GLY A 210 16.76 26.59 7.03
C GLY A 210 15.54 25.91 6.43
N ALA A 211 15.53 24.59 6.26
CA ALA A 211 14.30 23.87 5.89
C ALA A 211 13.29 23.97 7.04
N ASP A 212 12.04 24.34 6.74
CA ASP A 212 10.97 24.49 7.73
C ASP A 212 9.81 23.50 7.52
N VAL A 213 9.82 22.77 6.39
CA VAL A 213 8.96 21.64 6.10
C VAL A 213 9.81 20.45 5.67
N MET A 214 9.53 19.26 6.19
CA MET A 214 10.27 18.04 5.90
C MET A 214 9.38 17.01 5.23
N TYR A 215 9.79 16.43 4.10
CA TYR A 215 9.14 15.26 3.51
C TYR A 215 9.71 13.99 4.14
N ALA A 216 8.90 13.33 4.96
CA ALA A 216 9.28 12.16 5.74
C ALA A 216 9.03 10.88 4.93
N GLU A 217 9.83 10.64 3.89
CA GLU A 217 9.79 9.37 3.16
C GLU A 217 10.29 8.23 4.05
N ARG A 218 11.13 8.55 5.08
CA ARG A 218 11.63 7.61 6.08
C ARG A 218 11.23 8.01 7.50
N PHE A 219 11.06 6.99 8.38
CA PHE A 219 10.91 7.24 9.82
C PHE A 219 12.16 7.92 10.40
N GLY A 220 11.97 8.71 11.43
CA GLY A 220 13.00 9.58 12.05
C GLY A 220 12.92 11.04 11.57
N VAL A 221 12.44 11.29 10.35
CA VAL A 221 12.33 12.65 9.81
C VAL A 221 11.29 13.49 10.56
N SER A 222 10.12 12.92 10.85
CA SER A 222 9.08 13.60 11.65
C SER A 222 9.51 13.81 13.09
N ASP A 223 10.35 12.93 13.66
CA ASP A 223 10.96 13.13 14.98
C ASP A 223 11.87 14.36 14.99
N ALA A 224 12.74 14.51 13.98
CA ALA A 224 13.58 15.69 13.83
C ALA A 224 12.77 16.97 13.67
N ALA A 225 11.74 16.95 12.83
CA ALA A 225 10.86 18.09 12.63
C ALA A 225 10.18 18.51 13.93
N LYS A 226 9.63 17.55 14.70
CA LYS A 226 9.02 17.78 16.00
C LYS A 226 9.99 18.42 16.98
N GLU A 227 11.19 17.88 17.13
CA GLU A 227 12.19 18.39 18.07
C GLU A 227 12.64 19.83 17.74
N LYS A 228 12.65 20.18 16.47
CA LYS A 228 13.03 21.52 15.99
C LYS A 228 11.83 22.47 15.80
N GLY A 229 10.61 22.07 16.17
CA GLY A 229 9.40 22.86 15.98
C GLY A 229 9.11 23.19 14.50
N LYS A 230 9.42 22.25 13.59
CA LYS A 230 9.21 22.34 12.16
C LYS A 230 8.04 21.46 11.74
N LEU A 231 7.58 21.61 10.49
CA LEU A 231 6.51 20.81 9.92
C LEU A 231 7.05 19.58 9.19
N ALA A 232 6.23 18.55 9.09
CA ALA A 232 6.54 17.37 8.31
C ALA A 232 5.34 16.95 7.44
N ILE A 233 5.65 16.25 6.37
CA ILE A 233 4.68 15.57 5.50
C ILE A 233 4.97 14.08 5.59
N GLY A 234 3.96 13.29 5.96
CA GLY A 234 4.06 11.84 6.06
C GLY A 234 3.96 11.14 4.71
N ASN A 235 4.48 9.92 4.65
CA ASN A 235 4.47 9.09 3.46
C ASN A 235 4.04 7.65 3.80
N VAL A 236 3.25 7.03 2.92
CA VAL A 236 2.72 5.65 3.01
C VAL A 236 1.68 5.47 4.11
N ILE A 237 1.90 5.96 5.31
CA ILE A 237 0.96 5.89 6.45
C ILE A 237 0.72 7.27 7.05
N ASP A 238 -0.42 7.42 7.71
CA ASP A 238 -0.67 8.59 8.54
C ASP A 238 0.03 8.43 9.90
N THR A 239 0.79 9.45 10.26
CA THR A 239 1.48 9.53 11.56
C THR A 239 1.05 10.73 12.38
N GLN A 240 -0.08 11.38 12.00
CA GLN A 240 -0.56 12.59 12.68
C GLN A 240 -0.90 12.33 14.15
N ASP A 241 -1.43 11.15 14.49
CA ASP A 241 -1.71 10.79 15.88
C ASP A 241 -0.45 10.85 16.77
N LYS A 242 0.71 10.45 16.22
CA LYS A 242 2.01 10.54 16.91
C LYS A 242 2.60 11.94 16.89
N TYR A 243 2.28 12.72 15.87
CA TYR A 243 2.84 14.05 15.63
C TYR A 243 1.76 15.10 15.31
N PRO A 244 0.78 15.33 16.21
CA PRO A 244 -0.42 16.13 15.92
C PRO A 244 -0.15 17.60 15.59
N ASP A 245 0.97 18.16 16.05
CA ASP A 245 1.38 19.54 15.78
C ASP A 245 2.54 19.65 14.77
N THR A 246 2.92 18.53 14.14
CA THR A 246 4.09 18.47 13.25
C THR A 246 3.72 17.95 11.87
N VAL A 247 2.99 16.83 11.79
CA VAL A 247 2.61 16.22 10.51
C VAL A 247 1.35 16.90 9.98
N VAL A 248 1.51 17.65 8.90
CA VAL A 248 0.46 18.49 8.29
C VAL A 248 -0.46 17.70 7.37
N ALA A 249 0.12 16.80 6.60
CA ALA A 249 -0.54 15.96 5.62
C ALA A 249 0.27 14.68 5.42
N SER A 250 -0.37 13.64 4.91
CA SER A 250 0.30 12.38 4.57
C SER A 250 -0.23 11.82 3.26
N ALA A 251 0.66 11.32 2.39
CA ALA A 251 0.28 10.53 1.24
C ALA A 251 0.12 9.07 1.67
N LEU A 252 -1.10 8.55 1.65
CA LEU A 252 -1.40 7.20 2.11
C LEU A 252 -1.34 6.19 0.98
N TRP A 253 -0.85 4.99 1.30
CA TRP A 253 -0.97 3.81 0.46
C TRP A 253 -1.92 2.80 1.09
N ASN A 254 -2.90 2.35 0.33
CA ASN A 254 -3.85 1.32 0.70
C ASN A 254 -3.57 0.07 -0.13
N PHE A 255 -2.98 -0.96 0.48
CA PHE A 255 -2.64 -2.20 -0.23
C PHE A 255 -3.83 -3.16 -0.35
N GLU A 256 -4.92 -2.91 0.37
CA GLU A 256 -6.12 -3.74 0.39
C GLU A 256 -6.67 -4.07 -1.02
N PRO A 257 -6.78 -3.12 -1.98
CA PRO A 257 -7.27 -3.45 -3.33
C PRO A 257 -6.40 -4.49 -4.05
N SER A 258 -5.08 -4.41 -3.89
CA SER A 258 -4.15 -5.37 -4.47
C SER A 258 -4.23 -6.73 -3.78
N ALA A 259 -4.25 -6.76 -2.45
CA ALA A 259 -4.36 -7.98 -1.66
C ALA A 259 -5.68 -8.72 -1.95
N ASP A 260 -6.81 -8.02 -1.90
CA ASP A 260 -8.15 -8.60 -2.09
C ASP A 260 -8.30 -9.17 -3.52
N ARG A 261 -7.76 -8.46 -4.54
CA ARG A 261 -7.74 -8.95 -5.91
C ARG A 261 -6.92 -10.25 -6.04
N ALA A 262 -5.69 -10.27 -5.49
CA ALA A 262 -4.83 -11.45 -5.56
C ALA A 262 -5.46 -12.64 -4.85
N ILE A 263 -5.98 -12.45 -3.63
CA ILE A 263 -6.68 -13.48 -2.85
C ILE A 263 -7.86 -14.04 -3.65
N LYS A 264 -8.68 -13.16 -4.25
CA LYS A 264 -9.82 -13.57 -5.07
C LYS A 264 -9.38 -14.41 -6.26
N LEU A 265 -8.40 -13.94 -7.05
CA LEU A 265 -7.94 -14.64 -8.24
C LEU A 265 -7.31 -16.00 -7.93
N VAL A 266 -6.57 -16.11 -6.81
CA VAL A 266 -6.01 -17.39 -6.38
C VAL A 266 -7.12 -18.36 -5.96
N LYS A 267 -8.13 -17.92 -5.21
CA LYS A 267 -9.29 -18.74 -4.84
C LYS A 267 -10.09 -19.23 -6.05
N GLU A 268 -10.18 -18.42 -7.10
CA GLU A 268 -10.86 -18.76 -8.35
C GLU A 268 -10.00 -19.59 -9.32
N GLY A 269 -8.73 -19.85 -9.01
CA GLY A 269 -7.78 -20.52 -9.92
C GLY A 269 -7.46 -19.70 -11.18
N LYS A 270 -7.59 -18.37 -11.10
CA LYS A 270 -7.43 -17.44 -12.24
C LYS A 270 -6.22 -16.51 -12.08
N PHE A 271 -5.38 -16.74 -11.08
CA PHE A 271 -4.20 -15.89 -10.87
C PHE A 271 -3.23 -16.04 -12.04
N THR A 272 -2.83 -14.93 -12.61
CA THR A 272 -1.84 -14.83 -13.69
C THR A 272 -0.83 -13.76 -13.36
N ALA A 273 0.33 -13.81 -14.01
CA ALA A 273 1.37 -12.79 -13.84
C ALA A 273 0.92 -11.45 -14.44
N GLU A 274 0.67 -10.46 -13.59
CA GLU A 274 0.27 -9.11 -13.97
C GLU A 274 0.93 -8.05 -13.06
N ASP A 275 0.92 -6.80 -13.49
CA ASP A 275 1.38 -5.67 -12.68
C ASP A 275 0.20 -5.10 -11.88
N TYR A 276 0.26 -5.24 -10.55
CA TYR A 276 -0.73 -4.74 -9.59
C TYR A 276 -0.51 -3.28 -9.21
N GLY A 277 0.57 -2.65 -9.67
CA GLY A 277 0.87 -1.24 -9.34
C GLY A 277 -0.27 -0.29 -9.68
N VAL A 278 -1.04 -0.58 -10.74
CA VAL A 278 -2.23 0.18 -11.15
C VAL A 278 -3.27 0.32 -10.03
N TYR A 279 -3.37 -0.65 -9.12
CA TYR A 279 -4.34 -0.61 -8.01
C TYR A 279 -3.90 0.29 -6.86
N SER A 280 -2.69 0.85 -6.89
CA SER A 280 -2.23 1.88 -5.96
C SER A 280 -2.76 3.28 -6.26
N HIS A 281 -3.35 3.52 -7.44
CA HIS A 281 -3.91 4.83 -7.78
C HIS A 281 -5.16 5.18 -6.98
N MET A 282 -5.40 6.49 -6.76
CA MET A 282 -6.55 7.01 -6.01
C MET A 282 -7.90 6.55 -6.57
N LYS A 283 -8.03 6.46 -7.89
CA LYS A 283 -9.25 5.96 -8.56
C LYS A 283 -9.63 4.53 -8.17
N HIS A 284 -8.65 3.72 -7.72
CA HIS A 284 -8.85 2.36 -7.23
C HIS A 284 -8.91 2.28 -5.71
N LYS A 285 -8.92 3.44 -5.00
CA LYS A 285 -8.83 3.54 -3.54
C LYS A 285 -7.53 2.94 -2.98
N GLY A 286 -6.51 2.76 -3.83
CA GLY A 286 -5.19 2.27 -3.46
C GLY A 286 -4.31 3.33 -2.85
N SER A 287 -4.71 4.59 -2.90
CA SER A 287 -4.05 5.70 -2.22
C SER A 287 -5.00 6.86 -1.99
N GLU A 288 -4.62 7.74 -1.08
CA GLU A 288 -5.37 8.95 -0.76
C GLU A 288 -4.49 9.97 -0.03
N LEU A 289 -4.91 11.23 -0.04
CA LEU A 289 -4.39 12.21 0.90
C LEU A 289 -5.08 11.98 2.25
N ALA A 290 -4.30 11.79 3.32
CA ALA A 290 -4.83 11.60 4.67
C ALA A 290 -5.74 12.76 5.09
N PRO A 291 -6.71 12.52 6.00
CA PRO A 291 -7.40 13.61 6.68
C PRO A 291 -6.38 14.57 7.33
N LEU A 292 -6.63 15.88 7.22
CA LEU A 292 -5.67 16.89 7.68
C LEU A 292 -5.76 17.17 9.19
N GLY A 293 -6.74 16.58 9.88
CA GLY A 293 -6.91 16.58 11.32
C GLY A 293 -6.73 17.98 11.96
N THR A 294 -5.75 18.11 12.84
CA THR A 294 -5.46 19.37 13.55
C THR A 294 -5.04 20.52 12.63
N PHE A 295 -4.60 20.22 11.41
CA PHE A 295 -4.15 21.22 10.45
C PHE A 295 -5.22 21.69 9.47
N GLU A 296 -6.39 21.06 9.41
CA GLU A 296 -7.44 21.42 8.43
C GLU A 296 -7.76 22.93 8.43
N LYS A 297 -7.80 23.54 9.60
CA LYS A 297 -8.06 24.99 9.77
C LYS A 297 -6.79 25.86 9.78
N LYS A 298 -5.61 25.25 9.79
CA LYS A 298 -4.30 25.95 9.83
C LYS A 298 -3.73 26.15 8.43
N ILE A 299 -4.14 25.35 7.45
CA ILE A 299 -3.75 25.49 6.05
C ILE A 299 -4.51 26.67 5.45
N PRO A 300 -3.85 27.59 4.70
CA PRO A 300 -4.52 28.70 4.04
C PRO A 300 -5.67 28.23 3.16
N ALA A 301 -6.81 28.93 3.23
CA ALA A 301 -8.06 28.51 2.54
C ALA A 301 -7.92 28.45 1.02
N ASP A 302 -7.12 29.33 0.42
CA ASP A 302 -6.83 29.32 -1.02
C ASP A 302 -5.99 28.09 -1.42
N ILE A 303 -5.04 27.65 -0.59
CA ILE A 303 -4.26 26.43 -0.79
C ILE A 303 -5.19 25.23 -0.71
N MET A 304 -6.05 25.14 0.31
CA MET A 304 -7.01 24.04 0.45
C MET A 304 -7.97 23.95 -0.73
N SER A 305 -8.44 25.11 -1.23
CA SER A 305 -9.29 25.16 -2.43
C SER A 305 -8.56 24.56 -3.65
N LYS A 306 -7.31 24.94 -3.87
CA LYS A 306 -6.47 24.39 -4.96
C LYS A 306 -6.24 22.89 -4.80
N VAL A 307 -5.91 22.41 -3.60
CA VAL A 307 -5.71 20.98 -3.33
C VAL A 307 -6.98 20.18 -3.61
N LYS A 308 -8.15 20.62 -3.10
CA LYS A 308 -9.42 19.93 -3.34
C LYS A 308 -9.80 19.91 -4.82
N ALA A 309 -9.60 21.02 -5.55
CA ALA A 309 -9.84 21.09 -6.99
C ALA A 309 -8.90 20.11 -7.74
N LYS A 310 -7.61 20.11 -7.42
CA LYS A 310 -6.64 19.21 -8.04
C LYS A 310 -6.98 17.74 -7.77
N GLN A 311 -7.36 17.41 -6.54
CA GLN A 311 -7.81 16.06 -6.18
C GLN A 311 -9.02 15.63 -6.99
N ALA A 312 -10.01 16.52 -7.16
CA ALA A 312 -11.16 16.24 -8.00
C ALA A 312 -10.78 16.01 -9.48
N ASP A 313 -9.85 16.79 -10.00
CA ASP A 313 -9.36 16.62 -11.38
C ASP A 313 -8.59 15.31 -11.57
N ILE A 314 -7.79 14.89 -10.59
CA ILE A 314 -7.11 13.58 -10.59
C ILE A 314 -8.15 12.45 -10.61
N LEU A 315 -9.12 12.47 -9.69
CA LEU A 315 -10.15 11.43 -9.59
C LEU A 315 -11.03 11.36 -10.83
N ALA A 316 -11.28 12.51 -11.50
CA ALA A 316 -12.04 12.59 -12.74
C ALA A 316 -11.18 12.25 -13.99
N GLY A 317 -9.89 11.99 -13.84
CA GLY A 317 -8.96 11.74 -14.95
C GLY A 317 -8.65 12.97 -15.81
N LYS A 318 -9.00 14.18 -15.35
CA LYS A 318 -8.71 15.45 -16.04
C LYS A 318 -7.26 15.91 -15.84
N PHE A 319 -6.64 15.47 -14.77
CA PHE A 319 -5.23 15.74 -14.48
C PHE A 319 -4.52 14.42 -14.14
N THR A 320 -3.37 14.21 -14.76
CA THR A 320 -2.51 13.05 -14.50
C THR A 320 -1.20 13.52 -13.89
N VAL A 321 -0.88 13.06 -12.71
CA VAL A 321 0.43 13.30 -12.10
C VAL A 321 1.47 12.53 -12.88
N LYS A 322 2.50 13.24 -13.38
CA LYS A 322 3.60 12.62 -14.12
C LYS A 322 4.34 11.63 -13.24
N VAL A 323 4.55 10.42 -13.74
CA VAL A 323 5.50 9.47 -13.18
C VAL A 323 6.90 9.86 -13.66
N ASP A 324 7.77 10.23 -12.72
CA ASP A 324 9.15 10.61 -12.99
C ASP A 324 10.06 9.79 -12.06
N ASP A 325 10.64 8.75 -12.62
CA ASP A 325 11.50 7.79 -11.91
C ASP A 325 12.97 8.26 -11.82
N SER A 326 13.30 9.43 -12.37
CA SER A 326 14.65 9.99 -12.28
C SER A 326 14.99 10.39 -10.84
N GLN A 327 16.26 10.25 -10.45
CA GLN A 327 16.70 10.64 -9.12
C GLN A 327 16.48 12.14 -8.88
N PRO A 328 15.69 12.53 -7.87
CA PRO A 328 15.47 13.94 -7.53
C PRO A 328 16.77 14.60 -7.07
N LYS A 329 16.93 15.86 -7.42
CA LYS A 329 18.13 16.65 -7.11
C LYS A 329 17.78 17.81 -6.19
N SER A 330 18.71 18.15 -5.29
CA SER A 330 18.63 19.40 -4.52
C SER A 330 18.62 20.61 -5.47
N THR A 331 17.77 21.58 -5.17
CA THR A 331 17.71 22.88 -5.86
C THR A 331 18.11 24.01 -4.91
N ALA A 332 18.14 23.77 -3.59
CA ALA A 332 18.69 24.68 -2.58
C ALA A 332 20.22 24.79 -2.76
N LYS A 333 20.71 26.03 -2.73
CA LYS A 333 22.13 26.36 -2.78
C LYS A 333 22.76 26.33 -1.39
#